data_22b67ac754f01645b1fb36052f7e3882
#
_entry.id   22b67ac754f01645b1fb36052f7e3882
#
_cell.length_a   1.000
_cell.length_b   1.000
_cell.length_c   1.000
_cell.angle_alpha   90.00
_cell.angle_beta   90.00
_cell.angle_gamma   90.00
#
_symmetry.space_group_name_H-M   'P 1'
#
loop_
_entity.id
_entity.type
_entity.pdbx_description
1 polymer ?
#
loop_
_entity_poly.entity_id
_entity_poly.type
_entity_poly.pdbx_seq_one_letter_code
_entity_poly.pdbx_strand_id
1 'polypeptide(L)'
;MSKKVTAIVLALSMLLCFTACGNKADSNESDTSQNGAVASSEGIPSGEPEPEPDPKTMPEYHFTEAVQERGVLTVGVNGNSKTCYVIPDDPEKYGDLAGTRAGNVPEVCRRIAEELGVEVEFVEYATLEAQLQAVTDGDVDLAADNFTITEERLALYEMTDDFNVREIEGDEVFLSTNPQPWLPPEEETEESSPETEDEAPVEPEPREMIQSEEELAHARIAAVKGSVQATNTAEQYPEAELHLLPDNKSILEALIAGEVDAGVFSMIDRAFADQIVQAIVDGNVAQCVYEVVTPDFRGYGLVLMKENEKLCQSINEIIAELKESGWLLECFDTEEAKAVERGIV
;
A
#
# COMPACT_ATOMS: atom_id res chain seq x y z
N MET A 1 -8.24 -20.22 25.76
CA MET A 1 -8.83 -19.69 24.53
C MET A 1 -9.33 -18.29 24.84
N SER A 2 -8.63 -17.30 24.36
CA SER A 2 -8.88 -15.89 24.66
C SER A 2 -10.11 -15.39 23.90
N LYS A 3 -10.82 -14.41 24.45
CA LYS A 3 -11.98 -13.75 23.82
C LYS A 3 -11.65 -13.14 22.44
N LYS A 4 -10.36 -12.91 22.14
CA LYS A 4 -9.83 -12.39 20.86
C LYS A 4 -9.98 -13.38 19.70
N VAL A 5 -9.79 -14.68 19.94
CA VAL A 5 -9.95 -15.72 18.88
C VAL A 5 -11.40 -15.83 18.40
N THR A 6 -12.36 -15.48 19.26
CA THR A 6 -13.79 -15.56 18.90
C THR A 6 -14.23 -14.40 17.99
N ALA A 7 -13.59 -13.24 18.06
CA ALA A 7 -13.92 -12.09 17.23
C ALA A 7 -13.41 -12.25 15.78
N ILE A 8 -12.20 -12.77 15.63
CA ILE A 8 -11.58 -13.00 14.30
C ILE A 8 -12.33 -14.07 13.51
N VAL A 9 -12.75 -15.15 14.18
CA VAL A 9 -13.60 -16.20 13.57
C VAL A 9 -14.96 -15.65 13.16
N LEU A 10 -15.48 -14.62 13.86
CA LEU A 10 -16.75 -13.99 13.48
C LEU A 10 -16.64 -13.08 12.26
N ALA A 11 -15.53 -12.38 12.08
CA ALA A 11 -15.29 -11.54 10.91
C ALA A 11 -15.12 -12.39 9.65
N LEU A 12 -14.35 -13.47 9.73
CA LEU A 12 -14.18 -14.41 8.60
C LEU A 12 -15.45 -15.21 8.29
N SER A 13 -16.29 -15.54 9.31
CA SER A 13 -17.53 -16.28 9.09
C SER A 13 -18.65 -15.44 8.47
N MET A 14 -18.61 -14.11 8.56
CA MET A 14 -19.54 -13.24 7.82
C MET A 14 -19.20 -13.13 6.33
N LEU A 15 -17.94 -13.33 5.96
CA LEU A 15 -17.51 -13.34 4.54
C LEU A 15 -18.01 -14.59 3.77
N LEU A 16 -18.24 -15.70 4.46
CA LEU A 16 -18.64 -16.98 3.84
C LEU A 16 -20.14 -17.12 3.56
N CYS A 17 -20.99 -16.18 4.00
CA CYS A 17 -22.45 -16.31 3.85
C CYS A 17 -23.07 -15.71 2.58
N PHE A 18 -22.28 -15.10 1.68
CA PHE A 18 -22.84 -14.41 0.49
C PHE A 18 -22.50 -15.01 -0.88
N THR A 19 -21.91 -16.20 -0.96
CA THR A 19 -21.66 -16.88 -2.23
C THR A 19 -22.72 -17.93 -2.55
N ALA A 20 -23.92 -17.49 -2.88
CA ALA A 20 -24.89 -18.35 -3.55
C ALA A 20 -25.84 -17.50 -4.40
N CYS A 21 -25.42 -17.13 -5.59
CA CYS A 21 -26.31 -17.09 -6.76
C CYS A 21 -25.45 -16.86 -8.01
N GLY A 22 -25.42 -17.88 -8.86
CA GLY A 22 -24.68 -17.86 -10.10
C GLY A 22 -25.39 -17.09 -11.19
N ASN A 23 -24.64 -16.70 -12.21
CA ASN A 23 -25.07 -17.00 -13.58
C ASN A 23 -23.92 -16.95 -14.58
N LYS A 24 -24.00 -17.88 -15.53
CA LYS A 24 -23.14 -18.07 -16.69
C LYS A 24 -23.43 -17.05 -17.80
N ALA A 25 -22.41 -16.72 -18.58
CA ALA A 25 -22.31 -16.84 -20.04
C ALA A 25 -21.31 -15.83 -20.58
N ASP A 26 -20.43 -16.27 -21.27
CA ASP A 26 -20.07 -16.54 -22.67
C ASP A 26 -19.08 -15.55 -23.27
N SER A 27 -18.01 -16.18 -23.72
CA SER A 27 -17.01 -15.83 -24.73
C SER A 27 -17.36 -14.77 -25.80
N ASN A 28 -16.38 -13.89 -26.12
CA ASN A 28 -15.95 -13.77 -27.51
C ASN A 28 -14.54 -13.16 -27.67
N GLU A 29 -13.75 -13.84 -28.50
CA GLU A 29 -12.45 -13.44 -29.03
C GLU A 29 -12.58 -12.36 -30.11
N SER A 30 -11.56 -11.49 -30.23
CA SER A 30 -10.92 -11.09 -31.51
C SER A 30 -9.78 -10.11 -31.19
N ASP A 31 -8.55 -10.49 -31.30
CA ASP A 31 -7.59 -10.54 -32.40
C ASP A 31 -7.42 -9.21 -33.18
N THR A 32 -6.21 -8.69 -33.17
CA THR A 32 -5.32 -8.29 -34.23
C THR A 32 -4.34 -7.15 -33.85
N SER A 33 -3.06 -7.54 -33.82
CA SER A 33 -1.96 -7.14 -34.74
C SER A 33 -1.22 -5.83 -34.53
N GLN A 34 0.04 -6.01 -34.14
CA GLN A 34 1.29 -5.57 -34.78
C GLN A 34 1.48 -4.07 -35.12
N ASN A 35 2.52 -3.44 -34.56
CA ASN A 35 3.73 -3.22 -35.35
C ASN A 35 4.87 -2.68 -34.47
N GLY A 36 6.05 -3.26 -34.70
CA GLY A 36 7.29 -2.88 -34.09
C GLY A 36 7.95 -1.68 -34.81
N ALA A 37 8.84 -1.02 -34.09
CA ALA A 37 9.95 -0.29 -34.68
C ALA A 37 11.14 -0.33 -33.74
N VAL A 38 12.20 -0.96 -34.21
CA VAL A 38 13.57 -0.93 -33.67
C VAL A 38 14.18 0.42 -34.02
N ALA A 39 14.79 1.11 -33.06
CA ALA A 39 15.74 2.18 -33.34
C ALA A 39 16.89 2.18 -32.33
N SER A 40 18.01 1.96 -32.89
CA SER A 40 19.43 2.03 -32.61
C SER A 40 19.90 2.88 -31.42
N SER A 41 20.87 2.26 -30.73
CA SER A 41 21.82 2.84 -29.77
C SER A 41 22.63 4.02 -30.35
N GLU A 42 22.57 5.16 -29.68
CA GLU A 42 23.63 6.17 -29.78
C GLU A 42 23.99 6.70 -28.38
N GLY A 43 25.29 6.80 -28.18
CA GLY A 43 26.13 7.19 -27.09
C GLY A 43 25.57 8.06 -25.97
N ILE A 44 25.88 7.64 -24.73
CA ILE A 44 25.76 8.43 -23.51
C ILE A 44 26.89 9.49 -23.52
N PRO A 45 26.59 10.78 -23.49
CA PRO A 45 27.57 11.80 -23.13
C PRO A 45 27.67 11.80 -21.59
N SER A 46 28.90 11.70 -21.11
CA SER A 46 29.23 11.99 -19.70
C SER A 46 28.95 13.47 -19.43
N GLY A 47 27.75 13.75 -18.91
CA GLY A 47 27.41 15.06 -18.37
C GLY A 47 27.95 15.18 -16.96
N GLU A 48 28.59 16.33 -16.67
CA GLU A 48 28.81 16.78 -15.31
C GLU A 48 27.51 16.70 -14.50
N PRO A 49 27.53 16.40 -13.18
CA PRO A 49 26.33 16.42 -12.36
C PRO A 49 25.65 17.79 -12.52
N GLU A 50 24.36 17.78 -12.89
CA GLU A 50 23.56 19.00 -12.88
C GLU A 50 23.65 19.62 -11.48
N PRO A 51 23.82 20.95 -11.38
CA PRO A 51 23.86 21.61 -10.10
C PRO A 51 22.52 21.36 -9.38
N GLU A 52 22.61 20.95 -8.11
CA GLU A 52 21.44 20.85 -7.24
C GLU A 52 20.62 22.15 -7.34
N PRO A 53 19.30 22.08 -7.52
CA PRO A 53 18.46 23.27 -7.64
C PRO A 53 18.64 24.16 -6.41
N ASP A 54 18.91 25.44 -6.64
CA ASP A 54 19.04 26.43 -5.57
C ASP A 54 17.74 26.46 -4.77
N PRO A 55 17.76 26.20 -3.43
CA PRO A 55 16.55 26.21 -2.60
C PRO A 55 15.72 27.50 -2.67
N LYS A 56 16.28 28.57 -3.23
CA LYS A 56 15.61 29.83 -3.48
C LYS A 56 14.82 29.91 -4.80
N THR A 57 14.92 28.89 -5.64
CA THR A 57 14.21 28.80 -6.92
C THR A 57 13.16 27.70 -6.97
N MET A 58 12.90 27.03 -5.84
CA MET A 58 11.75 26.12 -5.75
C MET A 58 10.46 26.94 -5.96
N PRO A 59 9.62 26.53 -6.92
CA PRO A 59 8.39 27.26 -7.19
C PRO A 59 7.51 27.28 -5.93
N GLU A 60 6.93 28.43 -5.61
CA GLU A 60 5.96 28.62 -4.51
C GLU A 60 4.65 27.80 -4.73
N TYR A 61 4.68 26.77 -5.55
CA TYR A 61 3.51 26.02 -6.02
C TYR A 61 2.75 25.25 -4.93
N HIS A 62 3.34 25.14 -3.74
CA HIS A 62 2.82 24.27 -2.68
C HIS A 62 2.43 25.03 -1.40
N PHE A 63 2.47 26.33 -1.40
CA PHE A 63 1.94 27.14 -0.31
C PHE A 63 0.43 27.36 -0.49
N THR A 64 -0.28 27.63 0.60
CA THR A 64 -1.75 27.82 0.59
C THR A 64 -2.17 28.85 -0.47
N GLU A 65 -1.48 29.98 -0.55
CA GLU A 65 -1.77 31.04 -1.52
C GLU A 65 -1.59 30.57 -2.97
N ALA A 66 -0.56 29.76 -3.26
CA ALA A 66 -0.31 29.23 -4.60
C ALA A 66 -1.38 28.21 -5.00
N VAL A 67 -1.82 27.35 -4.09
CA VAL A 67 -2.93 26.41 -4.31
C VAL A 67 -4.21 27.20 -4.60
N GLN A 68 -4.50 28.25 -3.83
CA GLN A 68 -5.67 29.11 -4.02
C GLN A 68 -5.60 29.91 -5.33
N GLU A 69 -4.43 30.45 -5.71
CA GLU A 69 -4.24 31.16 -6.98
C GLU A 69 -4.41 30.24 -8.20
N ARG A 70 -3.94 29.00 -8.09
CA ARG A 70 -4.12 27.99 -9.11
C ARG A 70 -5.56 27.47 -9.18
N GLY A 71 -6.28 27.53 -8.07
CA GLY A 71 -7.67 27.09 -7.94
C GLY A 71 -7.84 25.57 -7.86
N VAL A 72 -6.75 24.82 -7.69
CA VAL A 72 -6.75 23.36 -7.65
C VAL A 72 -5.79 22.84 -6.59
N LEU A 73 -6.25 21.89 -5.76
CA LEU A 73 -5.45 21.07 -4.88
C LEU A 73 -5.16 19.74 -5.58
N THR A 74 -3.90 19.46 -5.90
CA THR A 74 -3.49 18.20 -6.54
C THR A 74 -3.14 17.16 -5.48
N VAL A 75 -3.80 16.00 -5.53
CA VAL A 75 -3.71 14.95 -4.52
C VAL A 75 -3.22 13.64 -5.15
N GLY A 76 -2.04 13.20 -4.76
CA GLY A 76 -1.53 11.89 -5.13
C GLY A 76 -2.25 10.80 -4.33
N VAL A 77 -2.72 9.76 -5.01
CA VAL A 77 -3.38 8.61 -4.40
C VAL A 77 -2.80 7.31 -4.94
N ASN A 78 -2.81 6.28 -4.11
CA ASN A 78 -2.38 4.95 -4.49
C ASN A 78 -3.56 3.99 -4.31
N GLY A 79 -3.81 3.19 -5.32
CA GLY A 79 -4.51 1.95 -5.21
C GLY A 79 -6.00 1.95 -5.00
N ASN A 80 -6.45 0.74 -4.75
CA ASN A 80 -7.84 0.36 -4.57
C ASN A 80 -7.99 -0.27 -3.19
N SER A 81 -8.21 0.56 -2.19
CA SER A 81 -8.54 0.13 -0.83
C SER A 81 -9.97 0.54 -0.48
N LYS A 82 -10.53 0.01 0.61
CA LYS A 82 -11.84 0.44 1.10
C LYS A 82 -11.91 1.93 1.44
N THR A 83 -10.77 2.54 1.68
CA THR A 83 -10.65 3.96 2.06
C THR A 83 -10.42 4.87 0.87
N CYS A 84 -9.95 4.32 -0.27
CA CYS A 84 -9.70 5.05 -1.51
C CYS A 84 -9.83 4.09 -2.71
N TYR A 85 -10.89 4.21 -3.49
CA TYR A 85 -11.17 3.33 -4.63
C TYR A 85 -11.81 4.08 -5.79
N VAL A 86 -11.82 3.47 -6.98
CA VAL A 86 -12.55 3.96 -8.14
C VAL A 86 -13.91 3.27 -8.21
N ILE A 87 -14.98 4.06 -8.29
CA ILE A 87 -16.32 3.53 -8.56
C ILE A 87 -16.29 2.88 -9.96
N PRO A 88 -16.81 1.65 -10.12
CA PRO A 88 -16.81 1.00 -11.43
C PRO A 88 -17.41 1.88 -12.53
N ASP A 89 -16.79 1.85 -13.71
CA ASP A 89 -17.25 2.62 -14.88
C ASP A 89 -18.51 1.99 -15.49
N ASP A 90 -19.61 2.15 -14.77
CA ASP A 90 -20.96 1.71 -15.15
C ASP A 90 -21.94 2.87 -14.96
N PRO A 91 -22.09 3.75 -15.97
CA PRO A 91 -23.00 4.89 -15.89
C PRO A 91 -24.47 4.51 -15.73
N GLU A 92 -24.87 3.31 -16.14
CA GLU A 92 -26.25 2.85 -15.95
C GLU A 92 -26.56 2.58 -14.47
N LYS A 93 -25.54 2.14 -13.71
CA LYS A 93 -25.66 1.85 -12.28
C LYS A 93 -25.29 3.03 -11.38
N TYR A 94 -24.24 3.77 -11.75
CA TYR A 94 -23.65 4.80 -10.88
C TYR A 94 -23.84 6.25 -11.38
N GLY A 95 -24.41 6.45 -12.57
CA GLY A 95 -24.62 7.78 -13.13
C GLY A 95 -23.31 8.57 -13.30
N ASP A 96 -23.31 9.82 -12.85
CA ASP A 96 -22.16 10.73 -12.93
C ASP A 96 -21.02 10.32 -11.97
N LEU A 97 -21.24 9.37 -11.07
CA LEU A 97 -20.21 8.87 -10.16
C LEU A 97 -19.37 7.76 -10.80
N ALA A 98 -19.80 7.16 -11.93
CA ALA A 98 -19.03 6.13 -12.62
C ALA A 98 -17.62 6.62 -12.96
N GLY A 99 -16.61 5.81 -12.67
CA GLY A 99 -15.20 6.13 -12.90
C GLY A 99 -14.61 7.17 -11.94
N THR A 100 -15.37 7.69 -10.97
CA THR A 100 -14.85 8.67 -10.01
C THR A 100 -14.20 8.01 -8.80
N ARG A 101 -13.27 8.72 -8.18
CA ARG A 101 -12.59 8.30 -6.95
C ARG A 101 -13.52 8.49 -5.74
N ALA A 102 -13.61 7.47 -4.86
CA ALA A 102 -14.47 7.46 -3.69
C ALA A 102 -13.78 6.81 -2.48
N GLY A 103 -14.42 6.90 -1.33
CA GLY A 103 -13.92 6.45 -0.04
C GLY A 103 -13.68 7.64 0.91
N ASN A 104 -13.45 7.36 2.19
CA ASN A 104 -13.27 8.41 3.19
C ASN A 104 -12.07 9.32 2.91
N VAL A 105 -10.95 8.79 2.41
CA VAL A 105 -9.75 9.59 2.09
C VAL A 105 -10.03 10.61 0.99
N PRO A 106 -10.59 10.25 -0.19
CA PRO A 106 -11.00 11.24 -1.19
C PRO A 106 -12.04 12.24 -0.69
N GLU A 107 -12.99 11.83 0.16
CA GLU A 107 -14.00 12.76 0.70
C GLU A 107 -13.38 13.78 1.66
N VAL A 108 -12.44 13.37 2.51
CA VAL A 108 -11.65 14.28 3.35
C VAL A 108 -10.90 15.29 2.47
N CYS A 109 -10.24 14.84 1.40
CA CYS A 109 -9.52 15.73 0.47
C CYS A 109 -10.47 16.70 -0.26
N ARG A 110 -11.67 16.27 -0.68
CA ARG A 110 -12.68 17.15 -1.26
C ARG A 110 -13.13 18.21 -0.28
N ARG A 111 -13.37 17.79 0.97
CA ARG A 111 -13.77 18.74 2.02
C ARG A 111 -12.68 19.75 2.32
N ILE A 112 -11.43 19.33 2.39
CA ILE A 112 -10.28 20.24 2.54
C ILE A 112 -10.22 21.23 1.37
N ALA A 113 -10.33 20.76 0.12
CA ALA A 113 -10.32 21.63 -1.04
C ALA A 113 -11.48 22.63 -1.04
N GLU A 114 -12.69 22.21 -0.64
CA GLU A 114 -13.86 23.09 -0.49
C GLU A 114 -13.59 24.21 0.52
N GLU A 115 -13.03 23.90 1.70
CA GLU A 115 -12.69 24.90 2.73
C GLU A 115 -11.55 25.84 2.30
N LEU A 116 -10.61 25.34 1.48
CA LEU A 116 -9.59 26.16 0.85
C LEU A 116 -10.13 27.03 -0.29
N GLY A 117 -11.35 26.76 -0.78
CA GLY A 117 -11.99 27.47 -1.89
C GLY A 117 -11.45 27.08 -3.27
N VAL A 118 -10.98 25.83 -3.44
CA VAL A 118 -10.38 25.30 -4.65
C VAL A 118 -11.05 23.98 -5.08
N GLU A 119 -10.80 23.53 -6.31
CA GLU A 119 -11.16 22.20 -6.78
C GLU A 119 -10.10 21.19 -6.32
N VAL A 120 -10.43 19.89 -6.35
CA VAL A 120 -9.48 18.81 -6.10
C VAL A 120 -9.25 17.99 -7.37
N GLU A 121 -7.98 17.67 -7.65
CA GLU A 121 -7.58 16.76 -8.70
C GLU A 121 -6.82 15.57 -8.09
N PHE A 122 -7.27 14.35 -8.41
CA PHE A 122 -6.61 13.13 -7.94
C PHE A 122 -5.70 12.56 -9.03
N VAL A 123 -4.42 12.36 -8.69
CA VAL A 123 -3.39 11.75 -9.54
C VAL A 123 -3.06 10.37 -8.99
N GLU A 124 -3.23 9.32 -9.81
CA GLU A 124 -3.04 7.94 -9.40
C GLU A 124 -1.58 7.50 -9.60
N TYR A 125 -1.02 6.85 -8.58
CA TYR A 125 0.31 6.26 -8.60
C TYR A 125 0.22 4.75 -8.36
N ALA A 126 1.02 3.98 -9.09
CA ALA A 126 0.98 2.52 -9.02
C ALA A 126 1.57 1.96 -7.72
N THR A 127 2.46 2.71 -7.05
CA THR A 127 3.13 2.28 -5.83
C THR A 127 3.17 3.40 -4.79
N LEU A 128 3.25 3.02 -3.53
CA LEU A 128 3.43 3.95 -2.41
C LEU A 128 4.70 4.80 -2.57
N GLU A 129 5.80 4.18 -3.04
CA GLU A 129 7.06 4.86 -3.28
C GLU A 129 6.91 5.95 -4.36
N ALA A 130 6.24 5.63 -5.48
CA ALA A 130 6.00 6.61 -6.55
C ALA A 130 5.11 7.77 -6.08
N GLN A 131 4.12 7.49 -5.24
CA GLN A 131 3.24 8.50 -4.65
C GLN A 131 4.01 9.45 -3.72
N LEU A 132 4.88 8.93 -2.83
CA LEU A 132 5.72 9.72 -1.95
C LEU A 132 6.81 10.49 -2.72
N GLN A 133 7.35 9.89 -3.78
CA GLN A 133 8.30 10.57 -4.66
C GLN A 133 7.66 11.76 -5.37
N ALA A 134 6.41 11.64 -5.82
CA ALA A 134 5.67 12.72 -6.46
C ALA A 134 5.46 13.94 -5.53
N VAL A 135 5.31 13.70 -4.22
CA VAL A 135 5.30 14.79 -3.22
C VAL A 135 6.66 15.48 -3.16
N THR A 136 7.75 14.70 -3.12
CA THR A 136 9.12 15.23 -3.06
C THR A 136 9.48 16.01 -4.31
N ASP A 137 9.05 15.54 -5.49
CA ASP A 137 9.31 16.19 -6.79
C ASP A 137 8.39 17.40 -7.05
N GLY A 138 7.34 17.55 -6.24
CA GLY A 138 6.36 18.62 -6.39
C GLY A 138 5.37 18.41 -7.52
N ASP A 139 5.18 17.18 -7.95
CA ASP A 139 4.18 16.81 -8.97
C ASP A 139 2.76 16.87 -8.42
N VAL A 140 2.61 16.74 -7.09
CA VAL A 140 1.35 16.89 -6.35
C VAL A 140 1.56 17.73 -5.10
N ASP A 141 0.51 18.40 -4.63
CA ASP A 141 0.55 19.22 -3.40
C ASP A 141 0.65 18.35 -2.15
N LEU A 142 -0.04 17.22 -2.18
CA LEU A 142 -0.01 16.24 -1.09
C LEU A 142 -0.28 14.82 -1.59
N ALA A 143 0.16 13.86 -0.79
CA ALA A 143 -0.24 12.46 -0.93
C ALA A 143 -1.29 12.12 0.13
N ALA A 144 -2.36 11.48 -0.32
CA ALA A 144 -3.46 11.07 0.53
C ALA A 144 -3.68 9.57 0.45
N ASP A 145 -3.49 8.96 1.59
CA ASP A 145 -3.84 7.58 1.87
C ASP A 145 -3.89 7.44 3.41
N ASN A 146 -3.97 6.22 3.92
CA ASN A 146 -3.80 6.02 5.36
C ASN A 146 -2.31 6.00 5.73
N PHE A 147 -1.62 7.13 5.58
CA PHE A 147 -0.22 7.24 5.96
C PHE A 147 -0.08 7.35 7.47
N THR A 148 0.42 6.30 8.11
CA THR A 148 0.75 6.34 9.53
C THR A 148 1.76 7.44 9.81
N ILE A 149 1.49 8.28 10.81
CA ILE A 149 2.38 9.33 11.27
C ILE A 149 3.50 8.67 12.08
N THR A 150 4.73 8.74 11.59
CA THR A 150 5.93 8.21 12.25
C THR A 150 7.04 9.25 12.33
N GLU A 151 7.96 9.09 13.29
CA GLU A 151 9.12 9.98 13.40
C GLU A 151 9.97 9.98 12.12
N GLU A 152 10.12 8.83 11.47
CA GLU A 152 10.86 8.69 10.22
C GLU A 152 10.22 9.54 9.10
N ARG A 153 8.90 9.43 8.94
CA ARG A 153 8.17 10.24 7.94
C ARG A 153 8.17 11.72 8.27
N LEU A 154 8.02 12.08 9.55
CA LEU A 154 8.12 13.47 10.01
C LEU A 154 9.51 14.07 9.80
N ALA A 155 10.56 13.27 9.73
CA ALA A 155 11.90 13.74 9.38
C ALA A 155 12.03 14.12 7.90
N LEU A 156 11.28 13.45 7.01
CA LEU A 156 11.37 13.61 5.56
C LEU A 156 10.29 14.52 4.97
N TYR A 157 9.10 14.57 5.58
CA TYR A 157 7.90 15.23 5.08
C TYR A 157 7.28 16.12 6.14
N GLU A 158 6.44 17.06 5.72
CA GLU A 158 5.38 17.55 6.58
C GLU A 158 4.22 16.56 6.54
N MET A 159 3.60 16.33 7.70
CA MET A 159 2.39 15.51 7.80
C MET A 159 1.33 16.28 8.56
N THR A 160 0.10 16.13 8.10
CA THR A 160 -1.04 16.73 8.83
C THR A 160 -1.24 16.03 10.17
N ASP A 161 -2.01 16.64 11.03
CA ASP A 161 -2.56 16.00 12.20
C ASP A 161 -3.39 14.78 11.79
N ASP A 162 -3.50 13.85 12.72
CA ASP A 162 -4.32 12.65 12.52
C ASP A 162 -5.76 13.03 12.17
N PHE A 163 -6.26 12.50 11.06
CA PHE A 163 -7.66 12.62 10.66
C PHE A 163 -8.47 11.32 10.88
N ASN A 164 -7.81 10.27 11.37
CA ASN A 164 -8.48 9.02 11.70
C ASN A 164 -9.36 9.17 12.95
N VAL A 165 -10.48 8.50 12.94
CA VAL A 165 -11.47 8.52 14.05
C VAL A 165 -11.71 7.14 14.64
N ARG A 166 -10.90 6.12 14.24
CA ARG A 166 -11.05 4.74 14.67
C ARG A 166 -9.78 4.21 15.32
N GLU A 167 -9.97 3.28 16.26
CA GLU A 167 -8.84 2.51 16.80
C GLU A 167 -8.31 1.53 15.74
N ILE A 168 -6.99 1.34 15.72
CA ILE A 168 -6.29 0.48 14.78
C ILE A 168 -5.60 -0.62 15.57
N GLU A 169 -5.79 -1.85 15.11
CA GLU A 169 -5.07 -3.02 15.58
C GLU A 169 -3.81 -3.23 14.73
N GLY A 170 -2.92 -4.13 15.16
CA GLY A 170 -1.73 -4.50 14.37
C GLY A 170 -2.11 -5.24 13.07
N ASP A 171 -1.14 -5.34 12.18
CA ASP A 171 -1.29 -6.05 10.92
C ASP A 171 -1.07 -7.56 11.11
N GLU A 172 -1.94 -8.37 10.51
CA GLU A 172 -1.86 -9.83 10.58
C GLU A 172 -0.72 -10.39 9.72
N VAL A 173 -0.07 -11.43 10.21
CA VAL A 173 0.97 -12.17 9.49
C VAL A 173 0.37 -13.39 8.80
N PHE A 174 0.64 -13.55 7.51
CA PHE A 174 0.26 -14.71 6.71
C PHE A 174 1.50 -15.56 6.39
N LEU A 175 1.36 -16.88 6.47
CA LEU A 175 2.46 -17.84 6.29
C LEU A 175 2.32 -18.60 4.99
N SER A 176 3.44 -18.85 4.32
CA SER A 176 3.50 -19.84 3.23
C SER A 176 3.33 -21.25 3.79
N THR A 177 2.47 -22.05 3.15
CA THR A 177 2.35 -23.47 3.46
C THR A 177 3.28 -24.33 2.58
N ASN A 178 4.01 -23.69 1.68
CA ASN A 178 4.97 -24.34 0.78
C ASN A 178 6.33 -23.60 0.81
N PRO A 179 6.99 -23.48 1.97
CA PRO A 179 8.24 -22.75 2.07
C PRO A 179 9.35 -23.49 1.30
N GLN A 180 9.99 -22.80 0.35
CA GLN A 180 11.13 -23.32 -0.38
C GLN A 180 12.41 -23.17 0.46
N PRO A 181 13.37 -24.10 0.36
CA PRO A 181 14.68 -23.91 0.96
C PRO A 181 15.30 -22.60 0.45
N TRP A 182 15.86 -21.81 1.36
CA TRP A 182 16.63 -20.66 0.93
C TRP A 182 17.95 -21.11 0.32
N LEU A 183 18.20 -20.74 -0.92
CA LEU A 183 19.47 -20.89 -1.59
C LEU A 183 20.13 -19.51 -1.62
N PRO A 184 21.36 -19.35 -1.08
CA PRO A 184 22.07 -18.09 -1.25
C PRO A 184 22.19 -17.78 -2.74
N PRO A 185 22.17 -16.48 -3.13
CA PRO A 185 22.44 -16.09 -4.51
C PRO A 185 23.72 -16.79 -4.99
N GLU A 186 23.68 -17.38 -6.19
CA GLU A 186 24.90 -17.93 -6.79
C GLU A 186 25.89 -16.78 -6.91
N GLU A 187 26.96 -16.82 -6.11
CA GLU A 187 28.09 -15.90 -6.32
C GLU A 187 28.58 -16.20 -7.72
N GLU A 188 28.57 -15.19 -8.60
CA GLU A 188 29.23 -15.29 -9.89
C GLU A 188 30.73 -15.56 -9.64
N THR A 189 31.06 -16.83 -9.52
CA THR A 189 32.44 -17.26 -9.36
C THR A 189 33.13 -17.04 -10.71
N GLU A 190 33.92 -15.95 -10.77
CA GLU A 190 34.98 -15.87 -11.77
C GLU A 190 35.79 -17.17 -11.72
N GLU A 191 35.87 -17.83 -12.87
CA GLU A 191 36.54 -19.09 -13.10
C GLU A 191 37.84 -19.24 -12.31
N SER A 192 37.85 -20.13 -11.34
CA SER A 192 39.06 -20.82 -10.92
C SER A 192 38.73 -22.25 -10.51
N SER A 193 38.85 -23.17 -11.46
CA SER A 193 38.97 -24.57 -11.12
C SER A 193 40.19 -24.81 -10.24
N PRO A 194 40.09 -25.70 -9.23
CA PRO A 194 40.49 -27.06 -9.49
C PRO A 194 39.58 -28.12 -8.91
N GLU A 195 39.51 -29.22 -9.64
CA GLU A 195 38.87 -30.48 -9.33
C GLU A 195 39.18 -30.95 -7.90
N THR A 196 38.14 -31.10 -7.07
CA THR A 196 38.17 -32.04 -5.95
C THR A 196 36.86 -32.82 -5.93
N GLU A 197 37.05 -34.11 -5.79
CA GLU A 197 36.11 -35.21 -5.98
C GLU A 197 34.83 -35.12 -5.11
N ASP A 198 33.71 -35.45 -5.74
CA ASP A 198 32.53 -36.17 -5.24
C ASP A 198 32.04 -35.85 -3.79
N GLU A 199 31.51 -34.69 -3.55
CA GLU A 199 30.30 -34.59 -2.74
C GLU A 199 29.17 -34.08 -3.65
N ALA A 200 28.16 -34.96 -3.87
CA ALA A 200 26.94 -34.57 -4.57
C ALA A 200 26.36 -33.31 -3.84
N PRO A 201 25.82 -32.32 -4.57
CA PRO A 201 25.15 -31.20 -3.95
C PRO A 201 24.08 -31.74 -2.99
N VAL A 202 24.20 -31.44 -1.71
CA VAL A 202 23.16 -31.78 -0.75
C VAL A 202 21.97 -30.92 -1.16
N GLU A 203 20.94 -31.58 -1.73
CA GLU A 203 19.68 -30.88 -1.97
C GLU A 203 19.22 -30.30 -0.61
N PRO A 204 18.96 -28.99 -0.51
CA PRO A 204 18.50 -28.41 0.73
C PRO A 204 17.18 -29.07 1.14
N GLU A 205 17.08 -29.45 2.41
CA GLU A 205 15.86 -30.06 2.93
C GLU A 205 14.70 -29.07 2.85
N PRO A 206 13.48 -29.52 2.53
CA PRO A 206 12.29 -28.68 2.56
C PRO A 206 12.15 -28.01 3.93
N ARG A 207 11.89 -26.70 3.96
CA ARG A 207 11.58 -26.00 5.21
C ARG A 207 10.16 -26.34 5.64
N GLU A 208 9.99 -26.58 6.92
CA GLU A 208 8.66 -26.72 7.49
C GLU A 208 8.00 -25.33 7.64
N MET A 209 6.68 -25.31 7.57
CA MET A 209 5.92 -24.08 7.86
C MET A 209 6.22 -23.60 9.29
N ILE A 210 6.33 -22.28 9.46
CA ILE A 210 6.59 -21.63 10.75
C ILE A 210 5.55 -22.05 11.79
N GLN A 211 6.01 -22.45 12.97
CA GLN A 211 5.18 -22.95 14.06
C GLN A 211 5.26 -22.06 15.31
N SER A 212 6.24 -21.15 15.37
CA SER A 212 6.50 -20.32 16.54
C SER A 212 6.96 -18.91 16.17
N GLU A 213 6.83 -17.98 17.09
CA GLU A 213 7.34 -16.62 16.94
C GLU A 213 8.88 -16.60 16.85
N GLU A 214 9.56 -17.54 17.53
CA GLU A 214 11.01 -17.70 17.46
C GLU A 214 11.45 -18.08 16.04
N GLU A 215 10.71 -18.95 15.36
CA GLU A 215 10.97 -19.30 13.95
C GLU A 215 10.65 -18.13 13.02
N LEU A 216 9.58 -17.36 13.30
CA LEU A 216 9.24 -16.16 12.55
C LEU A 216 10.35 -15.10 12.63
N ALA A 217 11.00 -14.97 13.78
CA ALA A 217 12.11 -14.04 13.97
C ALA A 217 13.33 -14.32 13.05
N HIS A 218 13.44 -15.52 12.49
CA HIS A 218 14.52 -15.94 11.56
C HIS A 218 14.00 -16.27 10.16
N ALA A 219 12.77 -15.88 9.84
CA ALA A 219 12.10 -16.19 8.60
C ALA A 219 12.42 -15.18 7.49
N ARG A 220 12.11 -15.55 6.24
CA ARG A 220 12.00 -14.61 5.13
C ARG A 220 10.63 -13.97 5.18
N ILE A 221 10.57 -12.70 5.54
CA ILE A 221 9.31 -11.96 5.69
C ILE A 221 9.18 -10.92 4.58
N ALA A 222 8.06 -10.94 3.84
CA ALA A 222 7.78 -9.93 2.83
C ALA A 222 6.88 -8.83 3.38
N ALA A 223 7.17 -7.58 3.00
CA ALA A 223 6.33 -6.41 3.26
C ALA A 223 6.39 -5.44 2.07
N VAL A 224 5.39 -4.54 1.96
CA VAL A 224 5.38 -3.53 0.91
C VAL A 224 6.48 -2.50 1.15
N LYS A 225 7.30 -2.25 0.14
CA LYS A 225 8.39 -1.28 0.20
C LYS A 225 7.88 0.12 0.56
N GLY A 226 8.48 0.75 1.57
CA GLY A 226 8.11 2.09 2.06
C GLY A 226 6.86 2.11 2.95
N SER A 227 6.27 0.96 3.26
CA SER A 227 5.16 0.86 4.23
C SER A 227 5.67 0.88 5.67
N VAL A 228 4.81 1.28 6.60
CA VAL A 228 5.09 1.18 8.04
C VAL A 228 5.22 -0.27 8.47
N GLN A 229 4.48 -1.18 7.83
CA GLN A 229 4.60 -2.61 8.07
C GLN A 229 6.02 -3.12 7.82
N ALA A 230 6.69 -2.62 6.77
CA ALA A 230 8.09 -2.97 6.50
C ALA A 230 9.03 -2.48 7.61
N THR A 231 8.86 -1.24 8.07
CA THR A 231 9.65 -0.67 9.17
C THR A 231 9.40 -1.43 10.47
N ASN A 232 8.14 -1.62 10.84
CA ASN A 232 7.77 -2.33 12.08
C ASN A 232 8.22 -3.80 12.07
N THR A 233 8.15 -4.46 10.92
CA THR A 233 8.65 -5.84 10.76
C THR A 233 10.16 -5.89 11.00
N ALA A 234 10.92 -4.95 10.44
CA ALA A 234 12.36 -4.88 10.66
C ALA A 234 12.74 -4.61 12.13
N GLU A 235 11.94 -3.81 12.83
CA GLU A 235 12.16 -3.51 14.25
C GLU A 235 11.76 -4.66 15.17
N GLN A 236 10.62 -5.30 14.89
CA GLN A 236 10.08 -6.39 15.70
C GLN A 236 10.85 -7.69 15.48
N TYR A 237 11.32 -7.95 14.26
CA TYR A 237 12.05 -9.14 13.86
C TYR A 237 13.39 -8.80 13.19
N PRO A 238 14.37 -8.24 13.95
CA PRO A 238 15.63 -7.75 13.38
C PRO A 238 16.55 -8.84 12.82
N GLU A 239 16.29 -10.10 13.13
CA GLU A 239 17.05 -11.24 12.61
C GLU A 239 16.34 -11.92 11.42
N ALA A 240 15.14 -11.46 11.04
CA ALA A 240 14.43 -11.93 9.87
C ALA A 240 15.05 -11.36 8.59
N GLU A 241 14.97 -12.13 7.51
CA GLU A 241 15.33 -11.66 6.18
C GLU A 241 14.14 -10.92 5.57
N LEU A 242 14.21 -9.58 5.53
CA LEU A 242 13.11 -8.75 5.05
C LEU A 242 13.16 -8.60 3.52
N HIS A 243 12.10 -9.04 2.84
CA HIS A 243 11.89 -8.89 1.40
C HIS A 243 10.94 -7.73 1.13
N LEU A 244 11.46 -6.62 0.56
CA LEU A 244 10.68 -5.45 0.22
C LEU A 244 10.11 -5.57 -1.19
N LEU A 245 8.81 -5.81 -1.31
CA LEU A 245 8.10 -6.01 -2.56
C LEU A 245 7.26 -4.77 -2.93
N PRO A 246 6.92 -4.57 -4.21
CA PRO A 246 6.27 -3.34 -4.66
C PRO A 246 4.82 -3.19 -4.17
N ASP A 247 4.11 -4.30 -3.99
CA ASP A 247 2.69 -4.32 -3.66
C ASP A 247 2.26 -5.62 -2.97
N ASN A 248 1.03 -5.62 -2.46
CA ASN A 248 0.42 -6.78 -1.79
C ASN A 248 0.30 -8.01 -2.71
N LYS A 249 0.07 -7.81 -4.01
CA LYS A 249 -0.06 -8.90 -4.97
C LYS A 249 1.26 -9.67 -5.09
N SER A 250 2.36 -8.95 -5.19
CA SER A 250 3.71 -9.55 -5.23
C SER A 250 4.03 -10.32 -3.95
N ILE A 251 3.58 -9.84 -2.78
CA ILE A 251 3.72 -10.58 -1.51
C ILE A 251 2.94 -11.90 -1.55
N LEU A 252 1.68 -11.86 -2.00
CA LEU A 252 0.85 -13.06 -2.08
C LEU A 252 1.42 -14.08 -3.07
N GLU A 253 1.90 -13.63 -4.22
CA GLU A 253 2.55 -14.49 -5.23
C GLU A 253 3.81 -15.15 -4.65
N ALA A 254 4.66 -14.39 -3.94
CA ALA A 254 5.86 -14.92 -3.30
C ALA A 254 5.53 -15.92 -2.18
N LEU A 255 4.47 -15.68 -1.39
CA LEU A 255 3.98 -16.64 -0.39
C LEU A 255 3.51 -17.95 -1.02
N ILE A 256 2.70 -17.88 -2.07
CA ILE A 256 2.18 -19.06 -2.78
C ILE A 256 3.32 -19.85 -3.41
N ALA A 257 4.31 -19.15 -3.98
CA ALA A 257 5.51 -19.78 -4.55
C ALA A 257 6.47 -20.36 -3.49
N GLY A 258 6.32 -19.98 -2.21
CA GLY A 258 7.24 -20.35 -1.13
C GLY A 258 8.57 -19.61 -1.18
N GLU A 259 8.66 -18.52 -1.93
CA GLU A 259 9.86 -17.67 -2.03
C GLU A 259 10.12 -16.91 -0.72
N VAL A 260 9.04 -16.62 0.03
CA VAL A 260 9.07 -16.09 1.39
C VAL A 260 8.28 -16.99 2.32
N ASP A 261 8.63 -16.97 3.59
CA ASP A 261 8.01 -17.83 4.62
C ASP A 261 6.80 -17.15 5.25
N ALA A 262 6.81 -15.81 5.32
CA ALA A 262 5.74 -14.99 5.86
C ALA A 262 5.55 -13.70 5.05
N GLY A 263 4.36 -13.11 5.16
CA GLY A 263 4.04 -11.84 4.53
C GLY A 263 3.17 -10.98 5.43
N VAL A 264 3.42 -9.66 5.43
CA VAL A 264 2.63 -8.66 6.13
C VAL A 264 2.03 -7.74 5.09
N PHE A 265 0.70 -7.68 5.05
CA PHE A 265 -0.02 -6.89 4.06
C PHE A 265 -0.41 -5.53 4.62
N SER A 266 -0.39 -4.51 3.76
CA SER A 266 -0.90 -3.20 4.07
C SER A 266 -2.14 -2.91 3.23
N MET A 267 -3.16 -2.26 3.82
CA MET A 267 -4.31 -1.68 3.12
C MET A 267 -5.01 -2.65 2.15
N ILE A 268 -5.54 -3.74 2.69
CA ILE A 268 -6.22 -4.78 1.93
C ILE A 268 -7.63 -4.32 1.54
N ASP A 269 -7.91 -4.29 0.22
CA ASP A 269 -9.28 -4.16 -0.30
C ASP A 269 -9.99 -5.52 -0.34
N ARG A 270 -11.30 -5.49 -0.62
CA ARG A 270 -12.09 -6.71 -0.68
C ARG A 270 -11.63 -7.68 -1.77
N ALA A 271 -11.31 -7.17 -2.95
CA ALA A 271 -10.91 -8.02 -4.07
C ALA A 271 -9.60 -8.75 -3.77
N PHE A 272 -8.69 -8.09 -3.05
CA PHE A 272 -7.45 -8.70 -2.59
C PHE A 272 -7.68 -9.62 -1.38
N ALA A 273 -8.57 -9.26 -0.45
CA ALA A 273 -8.97 -10.14 0.66
C ALA A 273 -9.57 -11.46 0.13
N ASP A 274 -10.40 -11.39 -0.91
CA ASP A 274 -10.95 -12.59 -1.57
C ASP A 274 -9.85 -13.48 -2.17
N GLN A 275 -8.75 -12.88 -2.70
CA GLN A 275 -7.58 -13.64 -3.19
C GLN A 275 -6.83 -14.33 -2.05
N ILE A 276 -6.64 -13.65 -0.91
CA ILE A 276 -6.03 -14.24 0.29
C ILE A 276 -6.89 -15.40 0.77
N VAL A 277 -8.20 -15.19 0.91
CA VAL A 277 -9.15 -16.25 1.33
C VAL A 277 -9.08 -17.44 0.38
N GLN A 278 -9.02 -17.20 -0.93
CA GLN A 278 -8.88 -18.28 -1.91
C GLN A 278 -7.56 -19.03 -1.72
N ALA A 279 -6.44 -18.32 -1.52
CA ALA A 279 -5.14 -18.93 -1.27
C ALA A 279 -5.11 -19.78 0.02
N ILE A 280 -5.86 -19.35 1.06
CA ILE A 280 -6.05 -20.13 2.30
C ILE A 280 -6.89 -21.38 2.02
N VAL A 281 -7.99 -21.26 1.28
CA VAL A 281 -8.87 -22.40 0.91
C VAL A 281 -8.11 -23.43 0.07
N ASP A 282 -7.26 -22.96 -0.84
CA ASP A 282 -6.42 -23.82 -1.68
C ASP A 282 -5.25 -24.46 -0.91
N GLY A 283 -5.05 -24.05 0.34
CA GLY A 283 -4.01 -24.57 1.21
C GLY A 283 -2.61 -24.08 0.88
N ASN A 284 -2.49 -22.93 0.22
CA ASN A 284 -1.20 -22.33 -0.15
C ASN A 284 -0.70 -21.29 0.87
N VAL A 285 -1.62 -20.76 1.68
CA VAL A 285 -1.36 -19.71 2.67
C VAL A 285 -2.08 -20.07 3.97
N ALA A 286 -1.49 -19.76 5.09
CA ALA A 286 -2.10 -19.90 6.41
C ALA A 286 -1.99 -18.58 7.19
N GLN A 287 -3.02 -18.24 7.95
CA GLN A 287 -2.97 -17.10 8.86
C GLN A 287 -2.16 -17.44 10.10
N CYS A 288 -1.25 -16.55 10.50
CA CYS A 288 -0.50 -16.64 11.74
C CYS A 288 -1.30 -16.03 12.90
N VAL A 289 -0.97 -16.45 14.12
CA VAL A 289 -1.53 -15.86 15.34
C VAL A 289 -0.78 -14.63 15.84
N TYR A 290 0.32 -14.29 15.17
CA TYR A 290 1.17 -13.14 15.48
C TYR A 290 0.79 -11.95 14.62
N GLU A 291 1.05 -10.77 15.13
CA GLU A 291 0.75 -9.49 14.48
C GLU A 291 2.02 -8.65 14.44
N VAL A 292 2.17 -7.83 13.41
CA VAL A 292 3.15 -6.75 13.38
C VAL A 292 2.50 -5.51 13.97
N VAL A 293 3.03 -5.04 15.09
CA VAL A 293 2.45 -3.94 15.86
C VAL A 293 3.11 -2.63 15.46
N THR A 294 2.33 -1.57 15.31
CA THR A 294 2.84 -0.21 15.16
C THR A 294 3.02 0.41 16.55
N PRO A 295 4.24 0.49 17.09
CA PRO A 295 4.46 1.12 18.37
C PRO A 295 4.15 2.63 18.27
N ASP A 296 3.62 3.21 19.34
CA ASP A 296 3.34 4.65 19.43
C ASP A 296 2.54 5.20 18.24
N PHE A 297 1.52 4.46 17.82
CA PHE A 297 0.64 4.86 16.74
C PHE A 297 0.02 6.25 17.01
N ARG A 298 0.27 7.20 16.11
CA ARG A 298 -0.16 8.61 16.22
C ARG A 298 -1.31 8.96 15.29
N GLY A 299 -1.88 7.98 14.62
CA GLY A 299 -2.94 8.18 13.64
C GLY A 299 -2.44 8.22 12.19
N TYR A 300 -3.32 8.66 11.30
CA TYR A 300 -3.05 8.81 9.87
C TYR A 300 -3.06 10.28 9.48
N GLY A 301 -2.04 10.69 8.73
CA GLY A 301 -1.90 12.05 8.19
C GLY A 301 -1.82 12.06 6.67
N LEU A 302 -2.10 13.21 6.08
CA LEU A 302 -1.76 13.52 4.70
C LEU A 302 -0.29 13.93 4.64
N VAL A 303 0.42 13.55 3.58
CA VAL A 303 1.85 13.80 3.43
C VAL A 303 2.06 14.96 2.47
N LEU A 304 2.82 15.97 2.89
CA LEU A 304 3.19 17.12 2.11
C LEU A 304 4.72 17.22 2.00
N MET A 305 5.20 17.99 1.02
CA MET A 305 6.61 18.35 0.92
C MET A 305 7.07 19.01 2.23
N LYS A 306 8.31 18.73 2.65
CA LYS A 306 8.85 19.21 3.95
C LYS A 306 8.79 20.72 4.10
N GLU A 307 8.90 21.46 3.02
CA GLU A 307 8.89 22.91 3.00
C GLU A 307 7.47 23.51 3.02
N ASN A 308 6.41 22.67 3.02
CA ASN A 308 5.02 23.08 2.86
C ASN A 308 4.27 23.27 4.19
N GLU A 309 4.99 23.72 5.23
CA GLU A 309 4.47 23.91 6.59
C GLU A 309 3.18 24.77 6.62
N LYS A 310 3.11 25.81 5.78
CA LYS A 310 1.92 26.71 5.76
C LYS A 310 0.67 26.01 5.24
N LEU A 311 0.78 25.25 4.16
CA LEU A 311 -0.35 24.46 3.65
C LEU A 311 -0.75 23.37 4.65
N CYS A 312 0.22 22.71 5.24
CA CYS A 312 -0.01 21.72 6.28
C CYS A 312 -0.77 22.33 7.48
N GLN A 313 -0.37 23.50 7.95
CA GLN A 313 -1.05 24.19 9.02
C GLN A 313 -2.49 24.58 8.66
N SER A 314 -2.73 25.11 7.44
CA SER A 314 -4.09 25.41 6.98
C SER A 314 -4.98 24.17 6.93
N ILE A 315 -4.42 23.04 6.47
CA ILE A 315 -5.13 21.76 6.44
C ILE A 315 -5.42 21.27 7.87
N ASN A 316 -4.48 21.42 8.80
CA ASN A 316 -4.67 21.01 10.20
C ASN A 316 -5.79 21.82 10.89
N GLU A 317 -5.91 23.12 10.60
CA GLU A 317 -7.03 23.94 11.09
C GLU A 317 -8.36 23.39 10.58
N ILE A 318 -8.44 23.02 9.30
CA ILE A 318 -9.64 22.39 8.70
C ILE A 318 -9.91 21.02 9.36
N ILE A 319 -8.91 20.15 9.49
CA ILE A 319 -9.07 18.84 10.14
C ILE A 319 -9.60 18.98 11.57
N ALA A 320 -9.10 19.95 12.33
CA ALA A 320 -9.57 20.22 13.69
C ALA A 320 -11.06 20.59 13.72
N GLU A 321 -11.51 21.48 12.82
CA GLU A 321 -12.93 21.85 12.69
C GLU A 321 -13.80 20.67 12.26
N LEU A 322 -13.30 19.81 11.34
CA LEU A 322 -14.02 18.62 10.90
C LEU A 322 -14.14 17.58 12.01
N LYS A 323 -13.14 17.45 12.89
CA LYS A 323 -13.21 16.62 14.10
C LYS A 323 -14.22 17.18 15.10
N GLU A 324 -14.14 18.46 15.42
CA GLU A 324 -15.01 19.12 16.40
C GLU A 324 -16.48 19.08 15.97
N SER A 325 -16.76 19.26 14.69
CA SER A 325 -18.13 19.16 14.14
C SER A 325 -18.68 17.74 14.10
N GLY A 326 -17.84 16.71 14.25
CA GLY A 326 -18.21 15.29 14.10
C GLY A 326 -18.30 14.84 12.64
N TRP A 327 -17.98 15.72 11.69
CA TRP A 327 -18.09 15.43 10.26
C TRP A 327 -17.18 14.25 9.84
N LEU A 328 -15.96 14.15 10.40
CA LEU A 328 -15.05 13.05 10.07
C LEU A 328 -15.66 11.69 10.43
N LEU A 329 -16.25 11.54 11.60
CA LEU A 329 -16.88 10.27 12.00
C LEU A 329 -18.05 9.93 11.07
N GLU A 330 -18.92 10.90 10.76
CA GLU A 330 -20.04 10.70 9.83
C GLU A 330 -19.54 10.34 8.42
N CYS A 331 -18.47 10.97 7.95
CA CYS A 331 -17.84 10.68 6.66
C CYS A 331 -17.33 9.23 6.61
N PHE A 332 -16.58 8.79 7.63
CA PHE A 332 -16.05 7.43 7.70
C PHE A 332 -17.15 6.39 7.71
N ASP A 333 -18.20 6.56 8.54
CA ASP A 333 -19.33 5.64 8.61
C ASP A 333 -20.11 5.60 7.29
N THR A 334 -20.31 6.76 6.67
CA THR A 334 -21.04 6.88 5.40
C THR A 334 -20.28 6.25 4.24
N GLU A 335 -18.99 6.51 4.12
CA GLU A 335 -18.19 5.99 3.01
C GLU A 335 -17.94 4.49 3.16
N GLU A 336 -17.80 3.96 4.38
CA GLU A 336 -17.74 2.52 4.60
C GLU A 336 -19.07 1.84 4.20
N ALA A 337 -20.21 2.40 4.58
CA ALA A 337 -21.50 1.87 4.17
C ALA A 337 -21.68 1.86 2.63
N LYS A 338 -21.22 2.93 1.95
CA LYS A 338 -21.21 3.01 0.49
C LYS A 338 -20.26 1.99 -0.15
N ALA A 339 -19.09 1.76 0.44
CA ALA A 339 -18.13 0.76 -0.02
C ALA A 339 -18.73 -0.65 0.05
N VAL A 340 -19.42 -0.98 1.15
CA VAL A 340 -20.17 -2.25 1.31
C VAL A 340 -21.28 -2.37 0.23
N GLU A 341 -22.10 -1.32 0.05
CA GLU A 341 -23.17 -1.32 -0.95
C GLU A 341 -22.65 -1.53 -2.37
N ARG A 342 -21.48 -0.96 -2.68
CA ARG A 342 -20.82 -1.08 -3.99
C ARG A 342 -20.07 -2.40 -4.17
N GLY A 343 -19.92 -3.20 -3.11
CA GLY A 343 -19.21 -4.48 -3.14
C GLY A 343 -17.68 -4.33 -3.15
N ILE A 344 -17.16 -3.23 -2.61
CA ILE A 344 -15.72 -2.98 -2.44
C ILE A 344 -15.21 -3.69 -1.17
N VAL A 345 -16.04 -3.83 -0.14
CA VAL A 345 -15.76 -4.53 1.12
C VAL A 345 -16.88 -5.51 1.46
#